data_62805ca3513be7e7f957341d7f622c05
#
_entry.id   62805ca3513be7e7f957341d7f622c05
#
_cell.length_a   1.000
_cell.length_b   1.000
_cell.length_c   1.000
_cell.angle_alpha   90.00
_cell.angle_beta   90.00
_cell.angle_gamma   90.00
#
_symmetry.space_group_name_H-M   'P 1'
#
loop_
_entity.id
_entity.type
_entity.pdbx_description
1 polymer ?
#
loop_
_entity_poly.entity_id
_entity_poly.type
_entity_poly.pdbx_seq_one_letter_code
_entity_poly.pdbx_strand_id
1 'polypeptide(L)'
;MKKFAIIGGSFNPVTKAHVEIGQIAARELPEWQILYIPAPDRFLTSWKAMEKNDILSGEQRLNLLRKAVEPHGFLCEDCEVHLKTSAKTYDTMQYLRAQYGQDTQLVYVCGTDKLSELSIWYKAEGIFELSRFLVIPRDGDEPEKMIKEIPFLKERRDRILISHEPRIYPDFSATKVRESIKAGDGKWKEMVPKEIAADLEALQKL
;
A
#
# COMPACT_ATOMS: atom_id res chain seq x y z
N MET A 1 21.81 6.87 8.02
CA MET A 1 21.16 6.35 6.80
C MET A 1 19.78 5.83 7.17
N LYS A 2 18.71 6.39 6.60
CA LYS A 2 17.33 5.94 6.86
C LYS A 2 16.96 4.78 5.93
N LYS A 3 16.08 3.88 6.41
CA LYS A 3 15.59 2.73 5.66
C LYS A 3 14.06 2.70 5.74
N PHE A 4 13.37 2.80 4.62
CA PHE A 4 11.89 2.75 4.58
C PHE A 4 11.37 1.62 3.72
N ALA A 5 10.47 0.82 4.27
CA ALA A 5 9.61 -0.10 3.53
C ALA A 5 8.28 0.63 3.23
N ILE A 6 8.07 0.96 1.97
CA ILE A 6 6.97 1.80 1.50
C ILE A 6 5.78 0.93 1.12
N ILE A 7 4.60 1.25 1.64
CA ILE A 7 3.33 0.61 1.30
C ILE A 7 2.41 1.68 0.72
N GLY A 8 2.32 1.74 -0.60
CA GLY A 8 1.42 2.63 -1.32
C GLY A 8 0.03 2.01 -1.50
N GLY A 9 -1.02 2.82 -1.42
CA GLY A 9 -2.37 2.30 -1.64
C GLY A 9 -3.47 3.34 -1.54
N SER A 10 -4.68 2.95 -1.95
CA SER A 10 -5.86 3.81 -1.83
C SER A 10 -6.36 3.93 -0.40
N PHE A 11 -6.30 2.83 0.36
CA PHE A 11 -6.80 2.72 1.74
C PHE A 11 -8.21 3.31 1.91
N ASN A 12 -9.14 2.86 1.06
CA ASN A 12 -10.50 3.40 0.99
C ASN A 12 -11.58 2.34 1.36
N PRO A 13 -11.73 2.01 2.66
CA PRO A 13 -10.88 2.38 3.79
C PRO A 13 -9.68 1.44 3.98
N VAL A 14 -8.83 1.73 4.96
CA VAL A 14 -7.81 0.80 5.45
C VAL A 14 -8.50 -0.43 6.07
N THR A 15 -7.89 -1.62 5.88
CA THR A 15 -8.40 -2.91 6.39
C THR A 15 -7.35 -3.63 7.23
N LYS A 16 -7.74 -4.65 7.97
CA LYS A 16 -6.80 -5.54 8.68
C LYS A 16 -5.77 -6.15 7.75
N ALA A 17 -6.15 -6.48 6.51
CA ALA A 17 -5.21 -6.99 5.51
C ALA A 17 -4.13 -5.96 5.12
N HIS A 18 -4.45 -4.67 5.09
CA HIS A 18 -3.46 -3.63 4.86
C HIS A 18 -2.48 -3.50 6.04
N VAL A 19 -2.96 -3.58 7.28
CA VAL A 19 -2.11 -3.54 8.48
C VAL A 19 -1.22 -4.77 8.53
N GLU A 20 -1.75 -5.94 8.22
CA GLU A 20 -1.02 -7.21 8.13
C GLU A 20 0.16 -7.14 7.16
N ILE A 21 0.00 -6.52 5.99
CA ILE A 21 1.11 -6.30 5.03
C ILE A 21 2.27 -5.56 5.70
N GLY A 22 1.99 -4.52 6.49
CA GLY A 22 3.01 -3.82 7.25
C GLY A 22 3.68 -4.68 8.33
N GLN A 23 2.89 -5.51 9.02
CA GLN A 23 3.41 -6.44 10.02
C GLN A 23 4.32 -7.52 9.40
N ILE A 24 3.95 -8.05 8.24
CA ILE A 24 4.79 -8.98 7.47
C ILE A 24 6.07 -8.27 7.04
N ALA A 25 5.96 -7.08 6.45
CA ALA A 25 7.12 -6.30 6.03
C ALA A 25 8.06 -5.98 7.19
N ALA A 26 7.53 -5.70 8.39
CA ALA A 26 8.34 -5.45 9.58
C ALA A 26 9.09 -6.71 10.07
N ARG A 27 8.51 -7.90 9.91
CA ARG A 27 9.21 -9.16 10.22
C ARG A 27 10.30 -9.51 9.21
N GLU A 28 10.00 -9.32 7.91
CA GLU A 28 10.95 -9.58 6.81
C GLU A 28 12.11 -8.56 6.79
N LEU A 29 11.86 -7.34 7.28
CA LEU A 29 12.77 -6.20 7.24
C LEU A 29 12.88 -5.53 8.62
N PRO A 30 13.42 -6.21 9.64
CA PRO A 30 13.35 -5.78 11.05
C PRO A 30 14.03 -4.43 11.34
N GLU A 31 14.97 -4.00 10.49
CA GLU A 31 15.67 -2.72 10.65
C GLU A 31 15.02 -1.58 9.83
N TRP A 32 13.90 -1.84 9.17
CA TRP A 32 13.26 -0.89 8.28
C TRP A 32 12.03 -0.26 8.93
N GLN A 33 11.88 1.03 8.77
CA GLN A 33 10.67 1.75 9.16
C GLN A 33 9.57 1.49 8.12
N ILE A 34 8.42 1.02 8.56
CA ILE A 34 7.26 0.83 7.67
C ILE A 34 6.61 2.19 7.45
N LEU A 35 6.42 2.57 6.18
CA LEU A 35 5.90 3.86 5.76
C LEU A 35 4.72 3.69 4.81
N TYR A 36 3.52 4.04 5.27
CA TYR A 36 2.32 4.03 4.45
C TYR A 36 2.14 5.35 3.72
N ILE A 37 1.78 5.27 2.44
CA ILE A 37 1.55 6.44 1.57
C ILE A 37 0.18 6.30 0.90
N PRO A 38 -0.86 7.01 1.38
CA PRO A 38 -2.17 6.99 0.76
C PRO A 38 -2.18 7.79 -0.54
N ALA A 39 -2.74 7.20 -1.59
CA ALA A 39 -2.87 7.83 -2.91
C ALA A 39 -3.83 9.02 -2.88
N PRO A 40 -3.68 10.04 -3.75
CA PRO A 40 -4.57 11.18 -3.83
C PRO A 40 -5.94 10.81 -4.40
N ASP A 41 -6.97 11.63 -4.15
CA ASP A 41 -8.35 11.38 -4.58
C ASP A 41 -8.47 11.22 -6.10
N ARG A 42 -7.71 12.00 -6.86
CA ARG A 42 -7.66 11.88 -8.33
C ARG A 42 -7.27 10.48 -8.83
N PHE A 43 -6.46 9.74 -8.06
CA PHE A 43 -6.08 8.38 -8.42
C PHE A 43 -7.29 7.43 -8.35
N LEU A 44 -8.16 7.61 -7.34
CA LEU A 44 -9.34 6.78 -7.17
C LEU A 44 -10.40 7.09 -8.25
N THR A 45 -10.59 8.35 -8.59
CA THR A 45 -11.58 8.78 -9.60
C THR A 45 -11.13 8.49 -11.03
N SER A 46 -9.89 8.85 -11.39
CA SER A 46 -9.43 8.79 -12.78
C SER A 46 -8.87 7.42 -13.15
N TRP A 47 -8.12 6.80 -12.25
CA TRP A 47 -7.40 5.56 -12.56
C TRP A 47 -8.18 4.31 -12.13
N LYS A 48 -8.85 4.35 -10.97
CA LYS A 48 -9.70 3.26 -10.49
C LYS A 48 -11.17 3.39 -10.90
N ALA A 49 -11.53 4.47 -11.59
CA ALA A 49 -12.90 4.75 -12.05
C ALA A 49 -13.98 4.57 -10.95
N MET A 50 -13.65 4.91 -9.71
CA MET A 50 -14.58 4.80 -8.59
C MET A 50 -15.57 5.99 -8.60
N GLU A 51 -16.82 5.73 -8.22
CA GLU A 51 -17.81 6.78 -8.03
C GLU A 51 -17.44 7.68 -6.84
N LYS A 52 -17.66 8.99 -6.96
CA LYS A 52 -17.30 9.96 -5.91
C LYS A 52 -17.89 9.61 -4.55
N ASN A 53 -19.13 9.11 -4.52
CA ASN A 53 -19.83 8.75 -3.29
C ASN A 53 -19.23 7.51 -2.59
N ASP A 54 -18.39 6.75 -3.28
CA ASP A 54 -17.70 5.58 -2.73
C ASP A 54 -16.31 5.91 -2.21
N ILE A 55 -15.90 7.18 -2.30
CA ILE A 55 -14.53 7.61 -1.98
C ILE A 55 -14.55 8.48 -0.72
N LEU A 56 -13.88 8.00 0.32
CA LEU A 56 -13.47 8.85 1.44
C LEU A 56 -12.45 9.86 0.94
N SER A 57 -12.53 11.12 1.38
CA SER A 57 -11.55 12.13 1.02
C SER A 57 -10.13 11.72 1.45
N GLY A 58 -9.11 12.27 0.80
CA GLY A 58 -7.71 12.01 1.16
C GLY A 58 -7.43 12.21 2.64
N GLU A 59 -7.96 13.27 3.24
CA GLU A 59 -7.85 13.54 4.67
C GLU A 59 -8.53 12.48 5.54
N GLN A 60 -9.74 12.06 5.18
CA GLN A 60 -10.44 10.99 5.90
C GLN A 60 -9.65 9.69 5.84
N ARG A 61 -9.15 9.32 4.66
CA ARG A 61 -8.34 8.09 4.46
C ARG A 61 -7.02 8.16 5.24
N LEU A 62 -6.34 9.32 5.20
CA LEU A 62 -5.11 9.55 5.94
C LEU A 62 -5.33 9.43 7.45
N ASN A 63 -6.39 10.05 7.98
CA ASN A 63 -6.71 10.00 9.41
C ASN A 63 -7.06 8.57 9.87
N LEU A 64 -7.88 7.84 9.11
CA LEU A 64 -8.20 6.45 9.42
C LEU A 64 -6.94 5.57 9.34
N LEU A 65 -6.10 5.78 8.34
CA LEU A 65 -4.87 5.04 8.17
C LEU A 65 -3.91 5.25 9.33
N ARG A 66 -3.68 6.49 9.77
CA ARG A 66 -2.85 6.81 10.94
C ARG A 66 -3.34 6.07 12.18
N LYS A 67 -4.63 6.19 12.52
CA LYS A 67 -5.23 5.48 13.66
C LYS A 67 -5.03 3.96 13.60
N ALA A 68 -5.07 3.39 12.39
CA ALA A 68 -4.92 1.95 12.18
C ALA A 68 -3.48 1.46 12.33
N VAL A 69 -2.48 2.26 11.92
CA VAL A 69 -1.10 1.76 11.78
C VAL A 69 -0.13 2.29 12.85
N GLU A 70 -0.38 3.48 13.43
CA GLU A 70 0.45 4.06 14.50
C GLU A 70 0.58 3.17 15.75
N PRO A 71 -0.46 2.44 16.21
CA PRO A 71 -0.33 1.50 17.32
C PRO A 71 0.70 0.38 17.09
N HIS A 72 1.06 0.12 15.83
CA HIS A 72 2.09 -0.84 15.43
C HIS A 72 3.48 -0.22 15.27
N GLY A 73 3.64 1.09 15.54
CA GLY A 73 4.88 1.83 15.34
C GLY A 73 5.16 2.18 13.87
N PHE A 74 4.15 2.09 12.98
CA PHE A 74 4.27 2.41 11.58
C PHE A 74 3.98 3.88 11.30
N LEU A 75 4.56 4.43 10.24
CA LEU A 75 4.41 5.83 9.85
C LEU A 75 3.45 5.98 8.67
N CYS A 76 2.86 7.19 8.57
CA CYS A 76 2.12 7.63 7.40
C CYS A 76 2.76 8.90 6.82
N GLU A 77 3.02 8.90 5.52
CA GLU A 77 3.47 10.07 4.75
C GLU A 77 2.30 10.61 3.92
N ASP A 78 2.07 11.91 3.98
CA ASP A 78 0.94 12.59 3.35
C ASP A 78 1.25 13.20 1.97
N CYS A 79 2.46 12.97 1.47
CA CYS A 79 2.99 13.69 0.30
C CYS A 79 2.14 13.53 -0.97
N GLU A 80 1.46 12.40 -1.15
CA GLU A 80 0.59 12.20 -2.31
C GLU A 80 -0.80 12.79 -2.10
N VAL A 81 -1.37 12.69 -0.89
CA VAL A 81 -2.66 13.30 -0.54
C VAL A 81 -2.60 14.82 -0.69
N HIS A 82 -1.52 15.45 -0.19
CA HIS A 82 -1.31 16.90 -0.27
C HIS A 82 -0.62 17.37 -1.56
N LEU A 83 -0.53 16.49 -2.56
CA LEU A 83 0.03 16.80 -3.89
C LEU A 83 1.45 17.39 -3.86
N LYS A 84 2.26 17.03 -2.87
CA LYS A 84 3.69 17.38 -2.78
C LYS A 84 4.51 16.62 -3.84
N THR A 85 3.91 15.57 -4.43
CA THR A 85 4.45 14.77 -5.53
C THR A 85 3.40 14.59 -6.62
N SER A 86 3.79 14.03 -7.77
CA SER A 86 2.87 13.66 -8.84
C SER A 86 2.02 12.42 -8.53
N ALA A 87 2.24 11.78 -7.36
CA ALA A 87 1.72 10.47 -6.98
C ALA A 87 2.10 9.32 -7.94
N LYS A 88 3.18 9.50 -8.69
CA LYS A 88 3.85 8.41 -9.41
C LYS A 88 4.96 7.87 -8.51
N THR A 89 5.05 6.57 -8.38
CA THR A 89 5.98 5.90 -7.45
C THR A 89 7.42 6.43 -7.54
N TYR A 90 7.93 6.65 -8.76
CA TYR A 90 9.25 7.21 -8.98
C TYR A 90 9.40 8.61 -8.33
N ASP A 91 8.45 9.51 -8.58
CA ASP A 91 8.51 10.89 -8.06
C ASP A 91 8.34 10.92 -6.54
N THR A 92 7.53 10.01 -5.99
CA THR A 92 7.38 9.83 -4.54
C THR A 92 8.68 9.34 -3.90
N MET A 93 9.38 8.39 -4.52
CA MET A 93 10.70 7.93 -4.04
C MET A 93 11.75 9.03 -4.07
N GLN A 94 11.76 9.85 -5.13
CA GLN A 94 12.65 11.01 -5.22
C GLN A 94 12.35 12.04 -4.12
N TYR A 95 11.06 12.31 -3.87
CA TYR A 95 10.63 13.18 -2.78
C TYR A 95 11.14 12.68 -1.41
N LEU A 96 10.96 11.39 -1.11
CA LEU A 96 11.43 10.80 0.13
C LEU A 96 12.96 10.93 0.30
N ARG A 97 13.73 10.69 -0.76
CA ARG A 97 15.18 10.88 -0.73
C ARG A 97 15.59 12.34 -0.55
N ALA A 98 14.85 13.27 -1.12
CA ALA A 98 15.08 14.71 -0.91
C ALA A 98 14.78 15.13 0.55
N GLN A 99 13.73 14.56 1.16
CA GLN A 99 13.32 14.87 2.53
C GLN A 99 14.22 14.22 3.60
N TYR A 100 14.63 12.98 3.37
CA TYR A 100 15.28 12.15 4.41
C TYR A 100 16.78 11.93 4.16
N GLY A 101 17.30 12.42 3.03
CA GLY A 101 18.70 12.29 2.61
C GLY A 101 18.86 11.40 1.39
N GLN A 102 19.81 11.74 0.51
CA GLN A 102 20.04 10.99 -0.76
C GLN A 102 20.52 9.57 -0.55
N ASP A 103 21.05 9.24 0.62
CA ASP A 103 21.49 7.92 1.05
C ASP A 103 20.35 7.05 1.64
N THR A 104 19.10 7.57 1.65
CA THR A 104 17.92 6.83 2.11
C THR A 104 17.71 5.59 1.27
N GLN A 105 17.61 4.43 1.92
CA GLN A 105 17.31 3.16 1.29
C GLN A 105 15.79 2.93 1.26
N LEU A 106 15.30 2.41 0.14
CA LEU A 106 13.88 2.20 -0.09
C LEU A 106 13.60 0.74 -0.50
N VAL A 107 12.55 0.16 0.06
CA VAL A 107 11.92 -1.08 -0.41
C VAL A 107 10.45 -0.78 -0.68
N TYR A 108 9.95 -1.10 -1.86
CA TYR A 108 8.52 -0.99 -2.17
C TYR A 108 7.85 -2.32 -1.88
N VAL A 109 6.84 -2.31 -1.02
CA VAL A 109 6.09 -3.51 -0.62
C VAL A 109 4.81 -3.60 -1.45
N CYS A 110 4.58 -4.72 -2.11
CA CYS A 110 3.39 -4.93 -2.93
C CYS A 110 2.93 -6.39 -2.95
N GLY A 111 1.73 -6.63 -3.43
CA GLY A 111 1.23 -7.97 -3.73
C GLY A 111 1.73 -8.47 -5.10
N THR A 112 1.57 -9.77 -5.35
CA THR A 112 1.90 -10.43 -6.62
C THR A 112 1.17 -9.80 -7.81
N ASP A 113 -0.05 -9.31 -7.59
CA ASP A 113 -0.86 -8.64 -8.62
C ASP A 113 -0.15 -7.44 -9.29
N LYS A 114 0.83 -6.85 -8.62
CA LYS A 114 1.59 -5.71 -9.17
C LYS A 114 2.74 -6.13 -10.09
N LEU A 115 3.22 -7.35 -10.02
CA LEU A 115 4.36 -7.80 -10.83
C LEU A 115 4.14 -7.59 -12.33
N SER A 116 2.94 -7.89 -12.84
CA SER A 116 2.60 -7.71 -14.25
C SER A 116 2.59 -6.25 -14.71
N GLU A 117 2.42 -5.31 -13.80
CA GLU A 117 2.31 -3.88 -14.09
C GLU A 117 3.66 -3.15 -13.95
N LEU A 118 4.64 -3.69 -13.20
CA LEU A 118 5.87 -2.98 -12.84
C LEU A 118 6.64 -2.45 -14.05
N SER A 119 6.65 -3.19 -15.16
CA SER A 119 7.38 -2.79 -16.37
C SER A 119 6.80 -1.57 -17.08
N ILE A 120 5.51 -1.28 -16.85
CA ILE A 120 4.80 -0.14 -17.47
C ILE A 120 4.63 1.04 -16.52
N TRP A 121 5.15 0.95 -15.30
CA TRP A 121 5.12 2.07 -14.38
C TRP A 121 6.00 3.22 -14.89
N TYR A 122 5.60 4.44 -14.56
CA TYR A 122 6.37 5.61 -14.94
C TYR A 122 7.82 5.53 -14.41
N LYS A 123 8.78 5.59 -15.34
CA LYS A 123 10.21 5.41 -15.07
C LYS A 123 10.53 4.12 -14.30
N ALA A 124 9.96 3.00 -14.75
CA ALA A 124 10.11 1.69 -14.12
C ALA A 124 11.57 1.32 -13.80
N GLU A 125 12.50 1.55 -14.74
CA GLU A 125 13.93 1.31 -14.54
C GLU A 125 14.47 2.13 -13.36
N GLY A 126 14.18 3.43 -13.33
CA GLY A 126 14.58 4.32 -12.25
C GLY A 126 14.01 3.93 -10.89
N ILE A 127 12.81 3.34 -10.84
CA ILE A 127 12.25 2.79 -9.59
C ILE A 127 13.15 1.65 -9.07
N PHE A 128 13.57 0.74 -9.95
CA PHE A 128 14.45 -0.37 -9.59
C PHE A 128 15.88 0.07 -9.25
N GLU A 129 16.34 1.22 -9.76
CA GLU A 129 17.61 1.84 -9.35
C GLU A 129 17.51 2.43 -7.93
N LEU A 130 16.37 3.05 -7.61
CA LEU A 130 16.14 3.72 -6.32
C LEU A 130 15.75 2.76 -5.19
N SER A 131 15.17 1.61 -5.50
CA SER A 131 14.57 0.71 -4.51
C SER A 131 14.74 -0.77 -4.85
N ARG A 132 14.46 -1.59 -3.85
CA ARG A 132 14.12 -3.01 -4.01
C ARG A 132 12.62 -3.18 -3.87
N PHE A 133 12.13 -4.39 -4.17
CA PHE A 133 10.75 -4.78 -3.96
C PHE A 133 10.66 -5.90 -2.92
N LEU A 134 9.64 -5.84 -2.06
CA LEU A 134 9.20 -6.97 -1.25
C LEU A 134 7.81 -7.36 -1.73
N VAL A 135 7.71 -8.53 -2.34
CA VAL A 135 6.44 -9.09 -2.82
C VAL A 135 5.85 -9.98 -1.74
N ILE A 136 4.61 -9.69 -1.34
CA ILE A 136 3.87 -10.49 -0.37
C ILE A 136 2.75 -11.21 -1.14
N PRO A 137 2.90 -12.53 -1.39
CA PRO A 137 1.93 -13.31 -2.14
C PRO A 137 0.61 -13.50 -1.39
N ARG A 138 -0.44 -13.81 -2.13
CA ARG A 138 -1.65 -14.44 -1.60
C ARG A 138 -1.59 -15.94 -1.84
N ASP A 139 -2.45 -16.68 -1.13
CA ASP A 139 -2.53 -18.14 -1.33
C ASP A 139 -2.84 -18.48 -2.80
N GLY A 140 -2.03 -19.37 -3.36
CA GLY A 140 -2.12 -19.77 -4.76
C GLY A 140 -1.36 -18.90 -5.77
N ASP A 141 -0.77 -17.78 -5.33
CA ASP A 141 0.08 -16.96 -6.21
C ASP A 141 1.42 -17.67 -6.51
N GLU A 142 1.92 -17.49 -7.73
CA GLU A 142 3.21 -18.02 -8.18
C GLU A 142 4.19 -16.89 -8.58
N PRO A 143 4.66 -16.05 -7.64
CA PRO A 143 5.48 -14.88 -7.96
C PRO A 143 6.80 -15.24 -8.65
N GLU A 144 7.44 -16.34 -8.28
CA GLU A 144 8.68 -16.82 -8.93
C GLU A 144 8.47 -17.16 -10.42
N LYS A 145 7.34 -17.75 -10.76
CA LYS A 145 6.98 -18.04 -12.15
C LYS A 145 6.76 -16.76 -12.94
N MET A 146 5.95 -15.83 -12.39
CA MET A 146 5.70 -14.54 -13.03
C MET A 146 7.00 -13.76 -13.28
N ILE A 147 7.91 -13.72 -12.30
CA ILE A 147 9.20 -13.04 -12.44
C ILE A 147 10.04 -13.68 -13.56
N LYS A 148 10.04 -15.01 -13.70
CA LYS A 148 10.77 -15.72 -14.76
C LYS A 148 10.18 -15.47 -16.15
N GLU A 149 8.86 -15.32 -16.26
CA GLU A 149 8.13 -15.14 -17.52
C GLU A 149 8.15 -13.68 -18.02
N ILE A 150 8.34 -12.70 -17.15
CA ILE A 150 8.38 -11.27 -17.50
C ILE A 150 9.85 -10.84 -17.68
N PRO A 151 10.34 -10.58 -18.92
CA PRO A 151 11.76 -10.28 -19.16
C PRO A 151 12.30 -9.14 -18.31
N PHE A 152 11.54 -8.05 -18.17
CA PHE A 152 11.89 -6.89 -17.35
C PHE A 152 12.19 -7.25 -15.88
N LEU A 153 11.39 -8.14 -15.29
CA LEU A 153 11.55 -8.59 -13.90
C LEU A 153 12.65 -9.63 -13.77
N LYS A 154 12.76 -10.52 -14.75
CA LYS A 154 13.81 -11.55 -14.79
C LYS A 154 15.21 -10.94 -14.75
N GLU A 155 15.45 -9.86 -15.50
CA GLU A 155 16.73 -9.12 -15.48
C GLU A 155 17.02 -8.43 -14.14
N ARG A 156 15.97 -8.20 -13.33
CA ARG A 156 16.04 -7.49 -12.02
C ARG A 156 15.69 -8.38 -10.84
N ARG A 157 15.82 -9.70 -11.02
CA ARG A 157 15.44 -10.69 -9.98
C ARG A 157 16.13 -10.46 -8.65
N ASP A 158 17.39 -9.99 -8.67
CA ASP A 158 18.19 -9.65 -7.49
C ASP A 158 17.62 -8.47 -6.66
N ARG A 159 16.74 -7.67 -7.26
CA ARG A 159 16.07 -6.54 -6.62
C ARG A 159 14.70 -6.91 -6.02
N ILE A 160 14.26 -8.15 -6.17
CA ILE A 160 12.93 -8.60 -5.73
C ILE A 160 13.07 -9.66 -4.65
N LEU A 161 12.60 -9.33 -3.45
CA LEU A 161 12.41 -10.24 -2.33
C LEU A 161 10.98 -10.79 -2.40
N ILE A 162 10.80 -12.05 -2.04
CA ILE A 162 9.47 -12.68 -1.95
C ILE A 162 9.30 -13.15 -0.52
N SER A 163 8.23 -12.69 0.13
CA SER A 163 7.87 -13.15 1.46
C SER A 163 7.29 -14.56 1.41
N HIS A 164 7.65 -15.38 2.39
CA HIS A 164 7.07 -16.70 2.64
C HIS A 164 6.16 -16.72 3.88
N GLU A 165 5.92 -15.55 4.47
CA GLU A 165 5.02 -15.40 5.61
C GLU A 165 3.58 -15.67 5.22
N PRO A 166 2.84 -16.49 5.98
CA PRO A 166 1.43 -16.76 5.70
C PRO A 166 0.56 -15.52 5.91
N ARG A 167 -0.53 -15.41 5.15
CA ARG A 167 -1.54 -14.35 5.28
C ARG A 167 -2.64 -14.82 6.23
N ILE A 168 -2.99 -13.97 7.20
CA ILE A 168 -4.11 -14.20 8.13
C ILE A 168 -5.42 -13.69 7.52
N TYR A 169 -5.35 -12.56 6.77
CA TYR A 169 -6.52 -11.90 6.20
C TYR A 169 -6.47 -11.83 4.66
N PRO A 170 -6.24 -12.97 3.94
CA PRO A 170 -6.06 -12.94 2.48
C PRO A 170 -7.31 -12.42 1.73
N ASP A 171 -8.49 -12.64 2.30
CA ASP A 171 -9.79 -12.29 1.72
C ASP A 171 -10.31 -10.90 2.09
N PHE A 172 -9.67 -10.20 3.02
CA PHE A 172 -10.13 -8.87 3.43
C PHE A 172 -9.67 -7.81 2.43
N SER A 173 -10.61 -7.00 1.95
CA SER A 173 -10.32 -5.93 1.02
C SER A 173 -11.20 -4.71 1.25
N ALA A 174 -10.71 -3.53 0.85
CA ALA A 174 -11.49 -2.30 0.92
C ALA A 174 -12.78 -2.37 0.08
N THR A 175 -12.78 -3.13 -1.01
CA THR A 175 -13.98 -3.36 -1.84
C THR A 175 -15.04 -4.12 -1.05
N LYS A 176 -14.69 -5.25 -0.42
CA LYS A 176 -15.63 -6.01 0.43
C LYS A 176 -16.16 -5.18 1.60
N VAL A 177 -15.33 -4.31 2.19
CA VAL A 177 -15.79 -3.37 3.23
C VAL A 177 -16.87 -2.45 2.69
N ARG A 178 -16.65 -1.79 1.53
CA ARG A 178 -17.65 -0.89 0.93
C ARG A 178 -18.94 -1.63 0.51
N GLU A 179 -18.81 -2.83 -0.03
CA GLU A 179 -19.96 -3.68 -0.37
C GLU A 179 -20.79 -4.04 0.86
N SER A 180 -20.15 -4.45 1.96
CA SER A 180 -20.82 -4.73 3.23
C SER A 180 -21.51 -3.50 3.83
N ILE A 181 -20.88 -2.33 3.72
CA ILE A 181 -21.47 -1.05 4.14
C ILE A 181 -22.75 -0.76 3.32
N LYS A 182 -22.68 -0.87 2.00
CA LYS A 182 -23.83 -0.67 1.10
C LYS A 182 -24.96 -1.67 1.37
N ALA A 183 -24.61 -2.90 1.68
CA ALA A 183 -25.59 -3.94 2.02
C ALA A 183 -26.20 -3.78 3.42
N GLY A 184 -25.61 -2.97 4.29
CA GLY A 184 -26.05 -2.78 5.67
C GLY A 184 -25.93 -4.04 6.55
N ASP A 185 -25.09 -5.02 6.16
CA ASP A 185 -24.99 -6.34 6.83
C ASP A 185 -24.05 -6.33 8.05
N GLY A 186 -23.31 -5.24 8.26
CA GLY A 186 -22.41 -5.03 9.40
C GLY A 186 -21.12 -5.84 9.40
N LYS A 187 -20.90 -6.74 8.43
CA LYS A 187 -19.71 -7.60 8.35
C LYS A 187 -18.42 -6.83 8.16
N TRP A 188 -18.50 -5.61 7.61
CA TRP A 188 -17.34 -4.75 7.43
C TRP A 188 -16.57 -4.49 8.74
N LYS A 189 -17.26 -4.53 9.92
CA LYS A 189 -16.64 -4.31 11.24
C LYS A 189 -15.56 -5.35 11.56
N GLU A 190 -15.70 -6.56 11.01
CA GLU A 190 -14.69 -7.61 11.16
C GLU A 190 -13.46 -7.41 10.28
N MET A 191 -13.61 -6.68 9.17
CA MET A 191 -12.56 -6.49 8.17
C MET A 191 -11.67 -5.28 8.45
N VAL A 192 -12.11 -4.33 9.29
CA VAL A 192 -11.36 -3.13 9.62
C VAL A 192 -10.70 -3.24 11.00
N PRO A 193 -9.59 -2.52 11.25
CA PRO A 193 -9.03 -2.37 12.59
C PRO A 193 -10.07 -1.76 13.55
N LYS A 194 -10.10 -2.25 14.79
CA LYS A 194 -11.04 -1.77 15.81
C LYS A 194 -10.88 -0.28 16.09
N GLU A 195 -9.68 0.25 15.95
CA GLU A 195 -9.28 1.63 16.17
C GLU A 195 -10.01 2.62 15.26
N ILE A 196 -10.51 2.16 14.12
CA ILE A 196 -11.19 3.00 13.12
C ILE A 196 -12.68 2.70 12.98
N ALA A 197 -13.20 1.65 13.61
CA ALA A 197 -14.57 1.18 13.36
C ALA A 197 -15.61 2.27 13.69
N ALA A 198 -15.47 2.96 14.83
CA ALA A 198 -16.40 4.03 15.22
C ALA A 198 -16.32 5.25 14.30
N ASP A 199 -15.11 5.67 13.89
CA ASP A 199 -14.93 6.78 12.96
C ASP A 199 -15.52 6.46 11.59
N LEU A 200 -15.27 5.25 11.09
CA LEU A 200 -15.81 4.82 9.81
C LEU A 200 -17.34 4.75 9.83
N GLU A 201 -17.94 4.30 10.95
CA GLU A 201 -19.40 4.30 11.14
C GLU A 201 -19.98 5.73 11.17
N ALA A 202 -19.28 6.67 11.78
CA ALA A 202 -19.68 8.07 11.79
C ALA A 202 -19.66 8.71 10.40
N LEU A 203 -18.66 8.37 9.57
CA LEU A 203 -18.51 8.86 8.19
C LEU A 203 -19.61 8.34 7.25
N GLN A 204 -20.25 7.21 7.56
CA GLN A 204 -21.36 6.66 6.76
C GLN A 204 -22.69 7.35 7.00
N LYS A 205 -22.82 8.13 8.07
CA LYS A 205 -24.05 8.84 8.46
C LYS A 205 -24.11 10.26 7.88
N LEU A 206 -23.08 10.69 7.20
CA LEU A 206 -22.96 11.99 6.50
C LEU A 206 -23.28 11.86 5.02
#